data_b139b2dd19d1a88e65214b038f77a393
#
_entry.id   b139b2dd19d1a88e65214b038f77a393
#
_cell.length_a   1.000
_cell.length_b   1.000
_cell.length_c   1.000
_cell.angle_alpha   90.00
_cell.angle_beta   90.00
_cell.angle_gamma   90.00
#
_symmetry.space_group_name_H-M   'P 1'
#
loop_
_entity.id
_entity.type
_entity.pdbx_description
1 polymer ?
#
loop_
_entity_poly.entity_id
_entity_poly.type
_entity_poly.pdbx_seq_one_letter_code
_entity_poly.pdbx_strand_id
1 'polypeptide(L)'
;MLPYMTELSQEEQEKLQEMIRRLFRQTFLLERKYDRKAGRMVADKDFYFADRHMEFLTDYFAAAGIRLEMNTELGTIYLTGETTMGERIPKLATIYLLLLKLIYDEQMAAVSSSVNIVTTFGELNGKVGEFRLSRSLSSLTEIRRAFAFLKKYQ
;
A
#
# COMPACT_ATOMS: atom_id res chain seq x y z
N MET A 1 18.32 -5.04 24.38
CA MET A 1 17.32 -4.08 23.81
C MET A 1 18.09 -2.95 23.15
N LEU A 2 17.66 -2.44 22.02
CA LEU A 2 18.32 -1.32 21.35
C LEU A 2 18.21 -0.06 22.24
N PRO A 3 19.28 0.75 22.39
CA PRO A 3 19.28 1.90 23.30
C PRO A 3 18.09 2.83 23.10
N TYR A 4 17.77 3.16 21.86
CA TYR A 4 16.63 4.00 21.49
C TYR A 4 15.30 3.48 22.07
N MET A 5 15.09 2.17 22.03
CA MET A 5 13.88 1.56 22.57
C MET A 5 13.72 1.73 24.08
N THR A 6 14.83 1.86 24.81
CA THR A 6 14.79 2.02 26.28
C THR A 6 14.35 3.42 26.71
N GLU A 7 14.42 4.40 25.81
CA GLU A 7 14.01 5.79 26.07
C GLU A 7 12.52 6.01 25.81
N LEU A 8 11.86 5.07 25.14
CA LEU A 8 10.44 5.14 24.80
C LEU A 8 9.56 4.58 25.93
N SER A 9 8.33 5.09 26.03
CA SER A 9 7.31 4.49 26.86
C SER A 9 6.96 3.06 26.38
N GLN A 10 6.41 2.23 27.25
CA GLN A 10 6.03 0.86 26.88
C GLN A 10 5.05 0.83 25.69
N GLU A 11 4.08 1.73 25.67
CA GLU A 11 3.10 1.85 24.58
C GLU A 11 3.77 2.19 23.24
N GLU A 12 4.73 3.14 23.26
CA GLU A 12 5.49 3.49 22.06
C GLU A 12 6.39 2.35 21.58
N GLN A 13 7.01 1.61 22.50
CA GLN A 13 7.80 0.43 22.15
C GLN A 13 6.95 -0.64 21.46
N GLU A 14 5.79 -0.96 22.01
CA GLU A 14 4.85 -1.94 21.45
C GLU A 14 4.38 -1.50 20.05
N LYS A 15 4.01 -0.23 19.91
CA LYS A 15 3.60 0.35 18.64
C LYS A 15 4.72 0.35 17.61
N LEU A 16 5.94 0.64 18.00
CA LEU A 16 7.11 0.63 17.10
C LEU A 16 7.42 -0.80 16.63
N GLN A 17 7.32 -1.78 17.52
CA GLN A 17 7.47 -3.20 17.16
C GLN A 17 6.37 -3.66 16.20
N GLU A 18 5.13 -3.23 16.41
CA GLU A 18 4.04 -3.52 15.49
C GLU A 18 4.28 -2.88 14.11
N MET A 19 4.74 -1.64 14.10
CA MET A 19 5.10 -0.92 12.87
C MET A 19 6.18 -1.64 12.07
N ILE A 20 7.24 -2.12 12.73
CA ILE A 20 8.30 -2.91 12.09
C ILE A 20 7.71 -4.18 11.47
N ARG A 21 6.90 -4.95 12.24
CA ARG A 21 6.23 -6.15 11.73
C ARG A 21 5.30 -5.86 10.55
N ARG A 22 4.61 -4.72 10.59
CA ARG A 22 3.74 -4.27 9.51
C ARG A 22 4.55 -3.96 8.25
N LEU A 23 5.65 -3.22 8.37
CA LEU A 23 6.53 -2.88 7.25
C LEU A 23 7.13 -4.13 6.58
N PHE A 24 7.52 -5.15 7.34
CA PHE A 24 7.97 -6.42 6.75
C PHE A 24 6.89 -7.12 5.91
N ARG A 25 5.63 -6.99 6.24
CA ARG A 25 4.51 -7.60 5.51
C ARG A 25 4.01 -6.73 4.37
N GLN A 26 3.76 -5.46 4.65
CA GLN A 26 3.11 -4.52 3.73
C GLN A 26 4.10 -3.78 2.84
N THR A 27 5.33 -3.60 3.28
CA THR A 27 6.45 -2.92 2.61
C THR A 27 6.28 -1.42 2.39
N PHE A 28 5.14 -0.83 2.67
CA PHE A 28 4.90 0.61 2.53
C PHE A 28 3.83 1.13 3.50
N LEU A 29 3.85 2.44 3.73
CA LEU A 29 2.81 3.20 4.44
C LEU A 29 2.40 4.37 3.55
N LEU A 30 1.11 4.73 3.61
CA LEU A 30 0.56 5.89 2.91
C LEU A 30 0.22 6.99 3.92
N GLU A 31 0.57 8.23 3.60
CA GLU A 31 0.22 9.40 4.41
C GLU A 31 -1.29 9.58 4.56
N ARG A 32 -2.04 9.24 3.52
CA ARG A 32 -3.49 9.34 3.48
C ARG A 32 -4.11 8.05 2.99
N LYS A 33 -5.25 7.70 3.58
CA LYS A 33 -6.05 6.55 3.16
C LYS A 33 -7.53 6.94 3.08
N TYR A 34 -8.28 6.21 2.26
CA TYR A 34 -9.71 6.44 2.14
C TYR A 34 -10.47 5.88 3.35
N ASP A 35 -11.16 6.75 4.06
CA ASP A 35 -12.07 6.35 5.15
C ASP A 35 -13.50 6.22 4.60
N ARG A 36 -14.01 4.99 4.63
CA ARG A 36 -15.36 4.68 4.12
C ARG A 36 -16.47 5.34 4.95
N LYS A 37 -16.26 5.51 6.26
CA LYS A 37 -17.25 6.15 7.13
C LYS A 37 -17.30 7.65 6.88
N ALA A 38 -16.15 8.26 6.69
CA ALA A 38 -16.04 9.68 6.39
C ALA A 38 -16.29 10.01 4.90
N GLY A 39 -16.25 8.99 4.01
CA GLY A 39 -16.38 9.16 2.56
C GLY A 39 -15.27 9.99 1.91
N ARG A 40 -14.11 10.10 2.54
CA ARG A 40 -13.00 10.95 2.10
C ARG A 40 -11.64 10.38 2.48
N MET A 41 -10.59 10.95 1.86
CA MET A 41 -9.21 10.69 2.26
C MET A 41 -8.92 11.32 3.63
N VAL A 42 -8.36 10.55 4.54
CA VAL A 42 -7.93 10.98 5.88
C VAL A 42 -6.45 10.68 6.09
N ALA A 43 -5.82 11.47 6.95
CA ALA A 43 -4.43 11.24 7.34
C ALA A 43 -4.28 9.92 8.10
N ASP A 44 -3.23 9.16 7.79
CA ASP A 44 -2.91 7.93 8.49
C ASP A 44 -1.96 8.21 9.67
N LYS A 45 -2.45 7.95 10.88
CA LYS A 45 -1.66 8.15 12.11
C LYS A 45 -0.39 7.30 12.15
N ASP A 46 -0.41 6.15 11.49
CA ASP A 46 0.75 5.23 11.46
C ASP A 46 1.86 5.76 10.58
N PHE A 47 1.53 6.47 9.49
CA PHE A 47 2.52 7.18 8.68
C PHE A 47 3.26 8.23 9.51
N TYR A 48 2.54 9.09 10.23
CA TYR A 48 3.15 10.13 11.07
C TYR A 48 3.88 9.55 12.28
N PHE A 49 3.45 8.41 12.77
CA PHE A 49 4.20 7.69 13.80
C PHE A 49 5.54 7.18 13.25
N ALA A 50 5.53 6.55 12.07
CA ALA A 50 6.75 6.08 11.40
C ALA A 50 7.70 7.24 11.04
N ASP A 51 7.16 8.35 10.54
CA ASP A 51 7.93 9.56 10.23
C ASP A 51 8.67 10.10 11.47
N ARG A 52 8.00 10.15 12.61
CA ARG A 52 8.61 10.58 13.89
C ARG A 52 9.78 9.68 14.32
N HIS A 53 9.73 8.40 14.01
CA HIS A 53 10.75 7.42 14.34
C HIS A 53 11.63 7.03 13.14
N MET A 54 11.64 7.87 12.09
CA MET A 54 12.24 7.56 10.80
C MET A 54 13.73 7.22 10.89
N GLU A 55 14.49 7.96 11.68
CA GLU A 55 15.93 7.74 11.89
C GLU A 55 16.17 6.33 12.45
N PHE A 56 15.51 5.98 13.53
CA PHE A 56 15.61 4.65 14.14
C PHE A 56 15.19 3.53 13.19
N LEU A 57 14.06 3.72 12.48
CA LEU A 57 13.57 2.73 11.54
C LEU A 57 14.54 2.53 10.37
N THR A 58 15.14 3.62 9.89
CA THR A 58 16.15 3.57 8.83
C THR A 58 17.35 2.74 9.25
N ASP A 59 17.90 3.01 10.43
CA ASP A 59 19.04 2.25 10.97
C ASP A 59 18.69 0.79 11.22
N TYR A 60 17.49 0.54 11.75
CA TYR A 60 17.00 -0.82 12.00
C TYR A 60 16.93 -1.65 10.72
N PHE A 61 16.33 -1.11 9.67
CA PHE A 61 16.22 -1.82 8.40
C PHE A 61 17.55 -1.90 7.66
N ALA A 62 18.41 -0.88 7.76
CA ALA A 62 19.74 -0.90 7.19
C ALA A 62 20.61 -2.03 7.77
N ALA A 63 20.47 -2.35 9.05
CA ALA A 63 21.14 -3.49 9.68
C ALA A 63 20.74 -4.84 9.05
N ALA A 64 19.56 -4.92 8.43
CA ALA A 64 19.09 -6.09 7.69
C ALA A 64 19.38 -6.01 6.17
N GLY A 65 20.12 -5.01 5.69
CA GLY A 65 20.40 -4.79 4.27
C GLY A 65 19.17 -4.25 3.49
N ILE A 66 18.19 -3.69 4.21
CA ILE A 66 16.94 -3.15 3.65
C ILE A 66 16.99 -1.63 3.77
N ARG A 67 16.57 -0.91 2.75
CA ARG A 67 16.48 0.55 2.79
C ARG A 67 15.05 0.97 3.06
N LEU A 68 14.89 1.89 4.03
CA LEU A 68 13.64 2.59 4.27
C LEU A 68 13.74 3.98 3.63
N GLU A 69 12.81 4.29 2.75
CA GLU A 69 12.80 5.54 2.00
C GLU A 69 11.46 6.26 2.19
N MET A 70 11.49 7.59 2.11
CA MET A 70 10.29 8.43 2.11
C MET A 70 10.22 9.21 0.80
N ASN A 71 9.05 9.17 0.17
CA ASN A 71 8.70 10.06 -0.94
C ASN A 71 7.64 11.04 -0.46
N THR A 72 8.02 12.29 -0.23
CA THR A 72 7.14 13.34 0.28
C THR A 72 6.11 13.81 -0.73
N GLU A 73 6.42 13.75 -2.03
CA GLU A 73 5.47 14.13 -3.10
C GLU A 73 4.32 13.14 -3.21
N LEU A 74 4.61 11.86 -3.04
CA LEU A 74 3.61 10.80 -3.07
C LEU A 74 3.01 10.50 -1.68
N GLY A 75 3.56 11.09 -0.61
CA GLY A 75 3.14 10.79 0.75
C GLY A 75 3.31 9.31 1.10
N THR A 76 4.49 8.74 0.82
CA THR A 76 4.76 7.33 1.04
C THR A 76 6.06 7.09 1.79
N ILE A 77 6.04 6.15 2.75
CA ILE A 77 7.24 5.55 3.35
C ILE A 77 7.27 4.10 2.85
N TYR A 78 8.40 3.62 2.34
CA TYR A 78 8.48 2.29 1.75
C TYR A 78 9.84 1.63 1.92
N LEU A 79 9.85 0.30 1.88
CA LEU A 79 11.04 -0.51 1.94
C LEU A 79 11.51 -0.90 0.53
N THR A 80 12.82 -0.81 0.31
CA THR A 80 13.49 -1.32 -0.90
C THR A 80 14.68 -2.20 -0.52
N GLY A 81 15.02 -3.17 -1.36
CA GLY A 81 16.16 -4.06 -1.13
C GLY A 81 16.18 -5.22 -2.10
N GLU A 82 17.26 -5.98 -2.08
CA GLU A 82 17.44 -7.17 -2.94
C GLU A 82 16.68 -8.39 -2.43
N THR A 83 16.31 -8.38 -1.14
CA THR A 83 15.58 -9.49 -0.51
C THR A 83 14.09 -9.37 -0.84
N THR A 84 13.46 -10.51 -1.15
CA THR A 84 12.02 -10.61 -1.32
C THR A 84 11.32 -10.27 0.00
N MET A 85 10.58 -9.18 0.01
CA MET A 85 9.81 -8.69 1.15
C MET A 85 8.33 -8.62 0.81
N GLY A 86 7.50 -8.54 1.85
CA GLY A 86 6.07 -8.40 1.72
C GLY A 86 5.32 -9.70 1.48
N GLU A 87 4.02 -9.58 1.34
CA GLU A 87 3.13 -10.71 1.05
C GLU A 87 3.09 -11.00 -0.45
N ARG A 88 2.92 -12.28 -0.78
CA ARG A 88 2.72 -12.69 -2.16
C ARG A 88 1.37 -12.15 -2.68
N ILE A 89 1.44 -11.33 -3.71
CA ILE A 89 0.25 -10.75 -4.34
C ILE A 89 -0.45 -11.82 -5.19
N PRO A 90 -1.75 -12.05 -5.01
CA PRO A 90 -2.52 -12.92 -5.91
C PRO A 90 -2.46 -12.41 -7.35
N LYS A 91 -2.33 -13.31 -8.32
CA LYS A 91 -2.22 -12.95 -9.75
C LYS A 91 -3.33 -12.00 -10.21
N LEU A 92 -4.58 -12.29 -9.84
CA LEU A 92 -5.72 -11.45 -10.23
C LEU A 92 -5.67 -10.07 -9.56
N ALA A 93 -5.19 -9.96 -8.32
CA ALA A 93 -4.98 -8.68 -7.65
C ALA A 93 -3.92 -7.83 -8.37
N THR A 94 -2.84 -8.45 -8.84
CA THR A 94 -1.82 -7.76 -9.67
C THR A 94 -2.43 -7.24 -10.97
N ILE A 95 -3.23 -8.06 -11.66
CA ILE A 95 -3.91 -7.66 -12.88
C ILE A 95 -4.84 -6.46 -12.61
N TYR A 96 -5.67 -6.53 -11.58
CA TYR A 96 -6.56 -5.43 -11.22
C TYR A 96 -5.80 -4.16 -10.85
N LEU A 97 -4.69 -4.26 -10.11
CA LEU A 97 -3.86 -3.10 -9.75
C LEU A 97 -3.32 -2.39 -10.99
N LEU A 98 -2.81 -3.14 -11.97
CA LEU A 98 -2.31 -2.59 -13.23
C LEU A 98 -3.42 -1.96 -14.07
N LEU A 99 -4.60 -2.58 -14.12
CA LEU A 99 -5.76 -2.03 -14.83
C LEU A 99 -6.33 -0.79 -14.15
N LEU A 100 -6.36 -0.75 -12.82
CA LEU A 100 -6.75 0.44 -12.08
C LEU A 100 -5.80 1.62 -12.37
N LYS A 101 -4.49 1.34 -12.44
CA LYS A 101 -3.51 2.36 -12.84
C LYS A 101 -3.75 2.85 -14.27
N LEU A 102 -4.02 1.94 -15.19
CA LEU A 102 -4.33 2.30 -16.58
C LEU A 102 -5.59 3.17 -16.67
N ILE A 103 -6.69 2.77 -16.01
CA ILE A 103 -7.93 3.55 -15.96
C ILE A 103 -7.67 4.93 -15.37
N TYR A 104 -6.88 5.00 -14.30
CA TYR A 104 -6.47 6.26 -13.69
C TYR A 104 -5.77 7.17 -14.70
N ASP A 105 -4.77 6.66 -15.41
CA ASP A 105 -4.00 7.44 -16.39
C ASP A 105 -4.86 7.90 -17.57
N GLU A 106 -5.73 7.03 -18.08
CA GLU A 106 -6.67 7.36 -19.16
C GLU A 106 -7.63 8.49 -18.75
N GLN A 107 -8.20 8.40 -17.55
CA GLN A 107 -9.14 9.41 -17.05
C GLN A 107 -8.44 10.73 -16.69
N MET A 108 -7.24 10.68 -16.12
CA MET A 108 -6.45 11.89 -15.85
C MET A 108 -6.02 12.61 -17.13
N ALA A 109 -5.73 11.88 -18.20
CA ALA A 109 -5.42 12.48 -19.51
C ALA A 109 -6.65 13.13 -20.16
N ALA A 110 -7.85 12.59 -19.92
CA ALA A 110 -9.11 13.07 -20.50
C ALA A 110 -9.75 14.24 -19.72
N VAL A 111 -9.48 14.36 -18.42
CA VAL A 111 -10.16 15.32 -17.52
C VAL A 111 -9.15 16.18 -16.78
N SER A 112 -9.07 17.44 -17.13
CA SER A 112 -8.13 18.39 -16.52
C SER A 112 -8.47 18.89 -15.11
N SER A 113 -9.57 18.46 -14.48
CA SER A 113 -10.08 19.12 -13.28
C SER A 113 -10.57 18.23 -12.13
N SER A 114 -10.60 16.91 -12.23
CA SER A 114 -11.08 16.04 -11.16
C SER A 114 -9.95 15.21 -10.54
N VAL A 115 -9.75 15.37 -9.23
CA VAL A 115 -8.75 14.62 -8.45
C VAL A 115 -9.25 13.21 -8.10
N ASN A 116 -10.56 12.99 -8.10
CA ASN A 116 -11.16 11.72 -7.74
C ASN A 116 -11.63 10.97 -8.99
N ILE A 117 -10.93 9.89 -9.31
CA ILE A 117 -11.28 9.00 -10.40
C ILE A 117 -12.07 7.82 -9.83
N VAL A 118 -13.24 7.58 -10.41
CA VAL A 118 -14.13 6.50 -10.02
C VAL A 118 -14.25 5.52 -11.17
N THR A 119 -14.13 4.24 -10.88
CA THR A 119 -14.38 3.14 -11.83
C THR A 119 -15.37 2.15 -11.24
N THR A 120 -15.98 1.35 -12.10
CA THR A 120 -16.89 0.29 -11.71
C THR A 120 -16.23 -1.08 -11.87
N PHE A 121 -16.75 -2.06 -11.15
CA PHE A 121 -16.32 -3.45 -11.33
C PHE A 121 -16.54 -3.94 -12.77
N GLY A 122 -17.64 -3.53 -13.41
CA GLY A 122 -17.94 -3.87 -14.80
C GLY A 122 -16.90 -3.34 -15.78
N GLU A 123 -16.48 -2.09 -15.61
CA GLU A 123 -15.42 -1.48 -16.43
C GLU A 123 -14.07 -2.19 -16.23
N LEU A 124 -13.69 -2.42 -14.97
CA LEU A 124 -12.44 -3.11 -14.64
C LEU A 124 -12.40 -4.53 -15.23
N ASN A 125 -13.49 -5.29 -15.09
CA ASN A 125 -13.59 -6.66 -15.58
C ASN A 125 -13.70 -6.70 -17.12
N GLY A 126 -14.32 -5.71 -17.74
CA GLY A 126 -14.34 -5.52 -19.19
C GLY A 126 -12.94 -5.38 -19.77
N LYS A 127 -12.07 -4.60 -19.12
CA LYS A 127 -10.66 -4.46 -19.54
C LYS A 127 -9.86 -5.77 -19.38
N VAL A 128 -10.15 -6.62 -18.40
CA VAL A 128 -9.54 -7.96 -18.31
C VAL A 128 -9.80 -8.77 -19.57
N GLY A 129 -11.03 -8.73 -20.10
CA GLY A 129 -11.42 -9.39 -21.34
C GLY A 129 -10.78 -8.74 -22.58
N GLU A 130 -10.81 -7.41 -22.67
CA GLU A 130 -10.24 -6.63 -23.77
C GLU A 130 -8.74 -6.91 -23.97
N PHE A 131 -7.96 -6.89 -22.89
CA PHE A 131 -6.53 -7.15 -22.93
C PHE A 131 -6.17 -8.64 -22.89
N ARG A 132 -7.16 -9.55 -22.88
CA ARG A 132 -6.94 -10.99 -22.81
C ARG A 132 -6.00 -11.44 -21.71
N LEU A 133 -6.05 -10.76 -20.56
CA LEU A 133 -5.14 -10.99 -19.42
C LEU A 133 -5.43 -12.29 -18.65
N SER A 134 -6.58 -12.91 -18.92
CA SER A 134 -6.94 -14.21 -18.36
C SER A 134 -7.49 -15.11 -19.48
N ARG A 135 -7.05 -16.38 -19.49
CA ARG A 135 -7.55 -17.39 -20.43
C ARG A 135 -8.92 -17.95 -20.05
N SER A 136 -9.34 -17.76 -18.82
CA SER A 136 -10.62 -18.19 -18.28
C SER A 136 -11.23 -17.07 -17.44
N LEU A 137 -12.56 -17.07 -17.35
CA LEU A 137 -13.29 -16.22 -16.42
C LEU A 137 -12.86 -16.58 -14.99
N SER A 138 -12.42 -15.58 -14.25
CA SER A 138 -12.09 -15.75 -12.84
C SER A 138 -13.34 -16.10 -12.05
N SER A 139 -13.23 -17.05 -11.13
CA SER A 139 -14.35 -17.41 -10.24
C SER A 139 -14.68 -16.24 -9.31
N LEU A 140 -15.93 -16.18 -8.82
CA LEU A 140 -16.36 -15.20 -7.82
C LEU A 140 -15.47 -15.23 -6.58
N THR A 141 -14.96 -16.40 -6.20
CA THR A 141 -14.06 -16.56 -5.06
C THR A 141 -12.72 -15.90 -5.31
N GLU A 142 -12.13 -16.07 -6.49
CA GLU A 142 -10.87 -15.41 -6.88
C GLU A 142 -11.03 -13.89 -6.94
N ILE A 143 -12.13 -13.42 -7.51
CA ILE A 143 -12.45 -11.98 -7.58
C ILE A 143 -12.57 -11.39 -6.17
N ARG A 144 -13.33 -12.01 -5.28
CA ARG A 144 -13.50 -11.56 -3.89
C ARG A 144 -12.16 -11.56 -3.15
N ARG A 145 -11.33 -12.58 -3.35
CA ARG A 145 -9.99 -12.68 -2.75
C ARG A 145 -9.07 -11.57 -3.24
N ALA A 146 -9.08 -11.27 -4.54
CA ALA A 146 -8.29 -10.18 -5.11
C ALA A 146 -8.70 -8.81 -4.56
N PHE A 147 -10.00 -8.52 -4.49
CA PHE A 147 -10.48 -7.27 -3.90
C PHE A 147 -10.22 -7.17 -2.40
N ALA A 148 -10.38 -8.26 -1.65
CA ALA A 148 -10.06 -8.28 -0.23
C ALA A 148 -8.57 -8.00 0.01
N PHE A 149 -7.70 -8.53 -0.84
CA PHE A 149 -6.28 -8.26 -0.81
C PHE A 149 -5.99 -6.77 -1.08
N LEU A 150 -6.48 -6.22 -2.19
CA LEU A 150 -6.26 -4.80 -2.54
C LEU A 150 -6.79 -3.86 -1.45
N LYS A 151 -7.97 -4.17 -0.89
CA LYS A 151 -8.59 -3.37 0.17
C LYS A 151 -7.79 -3.36 1.47
N LYS A 152 -7.00 -4.40 1.75
CA LYS A 152 -6.14 -4.48 2.94
C LYS A 152 -5.06 -3.40 2.95
N TYR A 153 -4.64 -2.94 1.77
CA TYR A 153 -3.55 -1.98 1.59
C TYR A 153 -4.02 -0.53 1.33
N GLN A 154 -5.29 -0.25 1.54
CA GLN A 154 -5.84 1.12 1.48
C GLN A 154 -5.49 1.96 2.71
#